data_fbbb66537fc85da7438c3338b5bd7ae0
#
_entry.id   fbbb66537fc85da7438c3338b5bd7ae0
#
_cell.length_a   1.000
_cell.length_b   1.000
_cell.length_c   1.000
_cell.angle_alpha   90.00
_cell.angle_beta   90.00
_cell.angle_gamma   90.00
#
_symmetry.space_group_name_H-M   'P 1'
#
loop_
_entity.id
_entity.type
_entity.pdbx_description
1 polymer ?
#
loop_
_entity_poly.entity_id
_entity_poly.type
_entity_poly.pdbx_seq_one_letter_code
_entity_poly.pdbx_strand_id
1 'polypeptide(L)' 'MNVLLVLTNAPDRQTADSLAAEIVERRLAACVNILSPCHSVYRWKGVVECADEVPMLIKTTEARYVALEEL' A
#
# COMPACT_ATOMS: atom_id res chain seq x y z
N MET A 1 21.38 -7.50 -0.26
CA MET A 1 19.92 -7.42 0.00
C MET A 1 19.32 -6.29 -0.81
N ASN A 2 18.31 -6.58 -1.59
CA ASN A 2 17.63 -5.56 -2.37
C ASN A 2 16.45 -5.00 -1.59
N VAL A 3 16.45 -3.69 -1.39
CA VAL A 3 15.37 -2.98 -0.71
C VAL A 3 14.40 -2.46 -1.77
N LEU A 4 13.11 -2.67 -1.53
CA LEU A 4 12.04 -2.22 -2.40
C LEU A 4 11.16 -1.21 -1.69
N LEU A 5 10.71 -0.23 -2.44
CA LEU A 5 9.67 0.70 -1.99
C LEU A 5 8.43 0.39 -2.80
N VAL A 6 7.35 -0.02 -2.10
CA VAL A 6 6.09 -0.38 -2.74
C VAL A 6 5.06 0.68 -2.40
N LEU A 7 4.49 1.30 -3.43
CA LEU A 7 3.43 2.28 -3.25
C LEU A 7 2.10 1.65 -3.58
N THR A 8 1.16 1.71 -2.66
CA THR A 8 -0.19 1.21 -2.87
C THR A 8 -1.19 2.15 -2.21
N ASN A 9 -2.47 1.91 -2.43
CA ASN A 9 -3.53 2.74 -1.88
C ASN A 9 -4.52 1.89 -1.10
N ALA A 10 -4.99 2.44 0.02
CA ALA A 10 -6.10 1.87 0.77
C ALA A 10 -7.34 2.74 0.57
N PRO A 11 -8.56 2.16 0.71
CA PRO A 11 -9.78 2.94 0.50
C PRO A 11 -10.03 3.98 1.57
N ASP A 12 -9.52 3.77 2.79
CA ASP A 12 -9.70 4.69 3.91
C ASP A 12 -8.57 4.52 4.92
N ARG A 13 -8.53 5.42 5.89
CA ARG A 13 -7.48 5.45 6.91
C ARG A 13 -7.52 4.23 7.82
N GLN A 14 -8.70 3.78 8.20
CA GLN A 14 -8.84 2.63 9.09
C GLN A 14 -8.28 1.37 8.43
N THR A 15 -8.60 1.15 7.16
CA THR A 15 -8.07 0.02 6.40
C THR A 15 -6.56 0.13 6.28
N ALA A 16 -6.04 1.33 6.00
CA ALA A 16 -4.60 1.55 5.90
C ALA A 16 -3.90 1.23 7.22
N ASP A 17 -4.45 1.70 8.35
CA ASP A 17 -3.86 1.45 9.67
C ASP A 17 -3.84 -0.04 9.99
N SER A 18 -4.95 -0.76 9.75
CA SER A 18 -5.04 -2.19 10.03
C SER A 18 -4.09 -2.99 9.16
N LEU A 19 -4.02 -2.66 7.88
CA LEU A 19 -3.15 -3.36 6.94
C LEU A 19 -1.68 -3.12 7.26
N ALA A 20 -1.32 -1.87 7.58
CA ALA A 20 0.06 -1.53 7.94
C ALA A 20 0.51 -2.30 9.18
N ALA A 21 -0.34 -2.36 10.21
CA ALA A 21 -0.03 -3.09 11.44
C ALA A 21 0.19 -4.57 11.17
N GLU A 22 -0.66 -5.19 10.35
CA GLU A 22 -0.53 -6.60 10.00
C GLU A 22 0.73 -6.86 9.20
N ILE A 23 1.04 -6.01 8.22
CA ILE A 23 2.24 -6.15 7.38
C ILE A 23 3.50 -6.15 8.23
N VAL A 24 3.61 -5.20 9.15
CA VAL A 24 4.80 -5.08 10.01
C VAL A 24 4.86 -6.22 11.03
N GLU A 25 3.74 -6.56 11.64
CA GLU A 25 3.69 -7.65 12.62
C GLU A 25 4.05 -8.99 12.01
N ARG A 26 3.60 -9.25 10.78
CA ARG A 26 3.93 -10.48 10.07
C ARG A 26 5.31 -10.43 9.41
N ARG A 27 6.06 -9.36 9.64
CA ARG A 27 7.43 -9.18 9.12
C ARG A 27 7.50 -9.23 7.60
N LEU A 28 6.46 -8.77 6.93
CA LEU A 28 6.43 -8.66 5.47
C LEU A 28 7.11 -7.38 5.00
N ALA A 29 7.26 -6.42 5.89
CA ALA A 29 7.97 -5.18 5.64
C ALA A 29 8.59 -4.67 6.93
N ALA A 30 9.63 -3.86 6.78
CA ALA A 30 10.28 -3.23 7.94
C ALA A 30 9.49 -2.01 8.41
N CYS A 31 8.82 -1.33 7.49
CA CYS A 31 8.14 -0.07 7.80
C CYS A 31 7.05 0.19 6.76
N VAL A 32 5.96 0.77 7.22
CA VAL A 32 4.89 1.26 6.34
C VAL A 32 4.59 2.70 6.73
N ASN A 33 4.70 3.60 5.78
CA ASN A 33 4.32 5.00 5.96
C ASN A 33 2.92 5.18 5.37
N ILE A 34 2.01 5.71 6.17
CA ILE A 34 0.66 6.05 5.73
C ILE A 34 0.64 7.54 5.43
N LEU A 35 0.34 7.88 4.20
CA LEU A 35 0.42 9.26 3.72
C LEU A 35 -0.93 9.96 3.85
N SER A 36 -0.94 11.26 3.57
CA SER A 36 -2.18 12.03 3.54
C SER A 36 -3.11 11.53 2.44
N PRO A 37 -4.43 11.60 2.65
CA PRO A 37 -5.37 11.19 1.61
C PRO A 37 -5.14 11.92 0.29
N CYS A 38 -5.35 11.21 -0.80
CA CYS A 38 -5.21 11.77 -2.14
C CYS A 38 -6.47 11.52 -2.94
N HIS A 39 -6.62 12.31 -4.00
CA HIS A 39 -7.72 12.14 -4.95
C HIS A 39 -7.12 11.53 -6.22
N SER A 40 -7.55 10.31 -6.54
CA SER A 40 -7.02 9.56 -7.68
C SER A 40 -7.98 9.66 -8.85
N VAL A 41 -7.44 9.94 -10.03
CA VAL A 41 -8.22 9.96 -11.28
C VAL A 41 -7.62 8.88 -12.17
N TYR A 42 -8.46 8.01 -12.68
CA TYR A 42 -7.98 6.86 -13.45
C TYR A 42 -9.01 6.44 -14.49
N ARG A 43 -8.55 5.63 -15.44
CA ARG A 43 -9.44 5.07 -16.47
C ARG A 43 -9.72 3.60 -16.13
N TRP A 44 -11.00 3.27 -16.10
CA TRP A 44 -11.45 1.92 -15.83
C TRP A 44 -12.50 1.54 -16.86
N LYS A 45 -12.22 0.49 -17.62
CA LYS A 45 -13.13 0.00 -18.68
C LYS A 45 -13.56 1.11 -19.65
N GLY A 46 -12.64 1.98 -20.03
CA GLY A 46 -12.89 3.06 -20.97
C GLY A 46 -13.55 4.30 -20.38
N VAL A 47 -13.85 4.29 -19.09
CA VAL A 47 -14.49 5.41 -18.39
C VAL A 47 -13.51 6.05 -17.43
N VAL A 48 -13.50 7.38 -17.38
CA VAL A 48 -12.69 8.12 -16.41
C VAL A 48 -13.45 8.13 -15.09
N GLU A 49 -12.80 7.63 -14.05
CA GLU A 49 -13.35 7.57 -12.69
C GLU A 49 -12.40 8.24 -11.73
N CYS A 50 -12.89 8.52 -10.53
CA CYS A 50 -12.05 9.05 -9.47
C CYS A 50 -12.44 8.46 -8.14
N ALA A 51 -11.50 8.46 -7.21
CA ALA A 51 -11.70 7.95 -5.86
C ALA A 51 -10.77 8.66 -4.90
N ASP A 52 -11.23 8.83 -3.67
CA ASP A 52 -10.38 9.30 -2.59
C ASP A 52 -9.73 8.09 -1.96
N GLU A 53 -8.42 8.14 -1.80
CA GLU A 53 -7.63 7.02 -1.32
C GLU A 53 -6.59 7.47 -0.30
N VAL A 54 -6.09 6.52 0.50
CA VAL A 54 -5.01 6.75 1.44
C VAL A 54 -3.78 6.01 0.94
N PRO A 55 -2.75 6.71 0.45
CA PRO A 55 -1.55 6.05 -0.04
C PRO A 55 -0.73 5.47 1.09
N MET A 56 -0.08 4.35 0.83
CA MET A 56 0.82 3.69 1.77
C MET A 56 2.14 3.42 1.06
N LEU A 57 3.25 3.83 1.69
CA LEU A 57 4.58 3.52 1.19
C LEU A 57 5.17 2.41 2.05
N ILE A 58 5.40 1.25 1.45
CA ILE A 58 5.86 0.06 2.15
C ILE A 58 7.34 -0.15 1.84
N LYS A 59 8.15 -0.24 2.91
CA LYS A 59 9.60 -0.47 2.79
C LYS A 59 9.87 -1.92 3.12
N THR A 60 10.23 -2.70 2.11
CA THR A 60 10.43 -4.13 2.26
C THR A 60 11.67 -4.59 1.49
N THR A 61 11.86 -5.90 1.37
CA THR A 61 12.94 -6.48 0.59
C THR A 61 12.34 -7.30 -0.55
N GLU A 62 13.15 -7.53 -1.58
CA GLU A 62 12.75 -8.36 -2.69
C GLU A 62 12.34 -9.77 -2.20
N ALA A 63 13.06 -10.29 -1.20
CA ALA A 63 12.76 -11.62 -0.66
C ALA A 63 11.38 -11.70 0.01
N ARG A 64 10.86 -10.57 0.53
CA ARG A 64 9.56 -10.53 1.22
C ARG A 64 8.43 -10.08 0.32
N TYR A 65 8.74 -9.54 -0.84
CA TYR A 65 7.75 -8.92 -1.71
C TYR A 65 6.66 -9.90 -2.15
N VAL A 66 7.02 -11.13 -2.48
CA VAL A 66 6.05 -12.13 -2.94
C VAL A 66 5.00 -12.40 -1.86
N ALA A 67 5.43 -12.58 -0.62
CA ALA A 67 4.52 -12.81 0.50
C ALA A 67 3.66 -11.57 0.78
N LEU A 68 4.25 -10.38 0.64
CA LEU A 68 3.53 -9.11 0.79
C LEU A 68 2.44 -8.97 -0.27
N GLU A 69 2.75 -9.32 -1.50
CA GLU A 69 1.82 -9.20 -2.62
C GLU A 69 0.60 -10.10 -2.45
N GLU A 70 0.77 -11.23 -1.78
CA GLU A 70 -0.32 -12.17 -1.51
C GLU A 70 -1.25 -11.73 -0.39
N LEU A 71 -0.86 -10.73 0.37
CA LEU A 71 -1.70 -10.19 1.42
C LEU A 71 -2.80 -9.31 0.81
#